data_454b9b220c7c0a0689be7907e62ccae8
#
_entry.id   454b9b220c7c0a0689be7907e62ccae8
#
_cell.length_a   1.000
_cell.length_b   1.000
_cell.length_c   1.000
_cell.angle_alpha   90.00
_cell.angle_beta   90.00
_cell.angle_gamma   90.00
#
_symmetry.space_group_name_H-M   'P 1'
#
loop_
_entity.id
_entity.type
_entity.pdbx_description
1 polymer ?
#
loop_
_entity_poly.entity_id
_entity_poly.type
_entity_poly.pdbx_seq_one_letter_code
_entity_poly.pdbx_strand_id
1 'polypeptide(L)'
;AHPHSSDQVSVVHNGIIENSTILKKFLEKKGYVFKSQTDTEVIAHLVSEYLKKNSLKNTIIKVLKKLHGSFALGIIFKGQTDLMVGAKRGSPLAVGYGPNENYLGSDSYALKSMTNKISYLEDGEFCIVKKDQIEFFDTDGSNINKKVMNLSKDELNYDKGDYKYFMEKEIDEQPTTINDCINEYIDKYNNQINIYNFPWKISTIKSVMLIGCGTAFHSCLIAKYWMEQNTNLDISVDIASEFRYRKVRFKKDCLYIFVSQSGETADTYAALDLCKNNNMKTCAVVNVIESSIARDADLVLPIYCGQEVGVASTKAFIGQMLVLYILSTKISFDQKILTKDEYKAKLKNLLYLSSLAKKTLNIDQKILKIGKVFAEAKGSMFLGRGYSFPIALEGALKLKELAYVHAEGYPAGEMKHGPLALIEDGMRVVVIAPRDQH
;
A
#
# COMPACT_ATOMS: atom_id res chain seq x y z
N ALA A 1 -17.92 -13.94 -4.65
CA ALA A 1 -17.50 -13.18 -5.83
C ALA A 1 -18.55 -12.09 -6.13
N HIS A 2 -18.11 -10.92 -6.55
CA HIS A 2 -18.98 -9.84 -6.97
C HIS A 2 -19.51 -10.03 -8.41
N PRO A 3 -20.64 -9.42 -8.79
CA PRO A 3 -21.52 -8.58 -7.98
C PRO A 3 -22.49 -9.39 -7.10
N HIS A 4 -22.99 -8.75 -6.02
CA HIS A 4 -24.16 -9.24 -5.29
C HIS A 4 -25.38 -8.46 -5.70
N SER A 5 -26.51 -9.15 -5.93
CA SER A 5 -27.68 -8.53 -6.56
C SER A 5 -28.95 -8.84 -5.77
N SER A 6 -29.86 -7.86 -5.80
CA SER A 6 -31.27 -8.02 -5.49
C SER A 6 -32.09 -7.98 -6.79
N ASP A 7 -33.42 -7.91 -6.69
CA ASP A 7 -34.28 -7.79 -7.87
C ASP A 7 -34.12 -6.44 -8.60
N GLN A 8 -33.61 -5.39 -7.93
CA GLN A 8 -33.55 -4.03 -8.43
C GLN A 8 -32.15 -3.47 -8.59
N VAL A 9 -31.15 -3.96 -7.84
CA VAL A 9 -29.80 -3.41 -7.84
C VAL A 9 -28.74 -4.49 -7.83
N SER A 10 -27.58 -4.17 -8.39
CA SER A 10 -26.36 -4.96 -8.26
C SER A 10 -25.26 -4.10 -7.65
N VAL A 11 -24.49 -4.69 -6.74
CA VAL A 11 -23.46 -3.99 -5.94
C VAL A 11 -22.13 -4.72 -6.05
N VAL A 12 -21.08 -3.95 -6.29
CA VAL A 12 -19.70 -4.35 -6.03
C VAL A 12 -19.19 -3.59 -4.79
N HIS A 13 -18.41 -4.25 -3.96
CA HIS A 13 -17.97 -3.73 -2.67
C HIS A 13 -16.52 -4.14 -2.40
N ASN A 14 -15.71 -3.19 -2.01
CA ASN A 14 -14.39 -3.41 -1.47
C ASN A 14 -14.36 -2.86 -0.02
N GLY A 15 -14.11 -3.74 0.94
CA GLY A 15 -14.12 -3.39 2.36
C GLY A 15 -14.87 -4.40 3.23
N ILE A 16 -15.34 -3.96 4.40
CA ILE A 16 -16.06 -4.79 5.39
C ILE A 16 -17.21 -4.01 5.98
N ILE A 17 -18.41 -4.58 5.98
CA ILE A 17 -19.58 -4.05 6.68
C ILE A 17 -19.69 -4.74 8.05
N GLU A 18 -19.18 -4.09 9.07
CA GLU A 18 -19.08 -4.63 10.43
C GLU A 18 -20.43 -4.99 11.05
N ASN A 19 -21.48 -4.21 10.76
CA ASN A 19 -22.83 -4.45 11.27
C ASN A 19 -23.71 -5.29 10.34
N SER A 20 -23.12 -6.01 9.36
CA SER A 20 -23.84 -6.82 8.37
C SER A 20 -24.84 -7.80 8.99
N THR A 21 -24.45 -8.48 10.08
CA THR A 21 -25.31 -9.44 10.79
C THR A 21 -26.60 -8.78 11.35
N ILE A 22 -26.48 -7.54 11.87
CA ILE A 22 -27.63 -6.79 12.40
C ILE A 22 -28.56 -6.38 11.25
N LEU A 23 -27.98 -5.88 10.17
CA LEU A 23 -28.72 -5.47 8.96
C LEU A 23 -29.38 -6.65 8.28
N LYS A 24 -28.74 -7.81 8.24
CA LYS A 24 -29.32 -9.05 7.70
C LYS A 24 -30.57 -9.44 8.46
N LYS A 25 -30.52 -9.52 9.80
CA LYS A 25 -31.70 -9.81 10.64
C LYS A 25 -32.85 -8.81 10.45
N PHE A 26 -32.52 -7.52 10.25
CA PHE A 26 -33.50 -6.50 9.96
C PHE A 26 -34.20 -6.73 8.61
N LEU A 27 -33.44 -7.10 7.58
CA LEU A 27 -33.95 -7.34 6.23
C LEU A 27 -34.72 -8.66 6.12
N GLU A 28 -34.28 -9.72 6.80
CA GLU A 28 -34.99 -11.01 6.88
C GLU A 28 -36.40 -10.82 7.49
N LYS A 29 -36.55 -9.99 8.53
CA LYS A 29 -37.86 -9.63 9.09
C LYS A 29 -38.76 -8.90 8.12
N LYS A 30 -38.21 -8.33 7.03
CA LYS A 30 -38.92 -7.66 5.94
C LYS A 30 -39.16 -8.57 4.73
N GLY A 31 -38.80 -9.86 4.85
CA GLY A 31 -39.03 -10.87 3.82
C GLY A 31 -37.91 -10.98 2.78
N TYR A 32 -36.75 -10.38 3.00
CA TYR A 32 -35.60 -10.57 2.10
C TYR A 32 -34.92 -11.92 2.36
N VAL A 33 -34.62 -12.63 1.28
CA VAL A 33 -33.94 -13.93 1.30
C VAL A 33 -32.50 -13.74 0.86
N PHE A 34 -31.56 -14.15 1.69
CA PHE A 34 -30.14 -14.08 1.42
C PHE A 34 -29.62 -15.36 0.75
N LYS A 35 -28.85 -15.21 -0.31
CA LYS A 35 -28.27 -16.31 -1.09
C LYS A 35 -26.82 -16.59 -0.77
N SER A 36 -26.17 -15.67 -0.05
CA SER A 36 -24.75 -15.78 0.33
C SER A 36 -24.54 -15.48 1.81
N GLN A 37 -23.30 -15.74 2.25
CA GLN A 37 -22.85 -15.42 3.61
C GLN A 37 -22.02 -14.12 3.65
N THR A 38 -21.89 -13.42 2.51
CA THR A 38 -21.10 -12.20 2.44
C THR A 38 -21.83 -11.01 3.07
N ASP A 39 -21.07 -10.11 3.63
CA ASP A 39 -21.55 -8.82 4.14
C ASP A 39 -22.05 -7.89 3.03
N THR A 40 -21.60 -8.07 1.80
CA THR A 40 -21.99 -7.24 0.64
C THR A 40 -23.45 -7.39 0.27
N GLU A 41 -24.06 -8.58 0.40
CA GLU A 41 -25.43 -8.82 -0.01
C GLU A 41 -26.45 -7.97 0.79
N VAL A 42 -26.12 -7.61 2.05
CA VAL A 42 -26.97 -6.72 2.84
C VAL A 42 -27.13 -5.34 2.19
N ILE A 43 -26.11 -4.87 1.48
CA ILE A 43 -26.13 -3.56 0.83
C ILE A 43 -27.15 -3.56 -0.31
N ALA A 44 -27.14 -4.58 -1.17
CA ALA A 44 -28.08 -4.70 -2.29
C ALA A 44 -29.55 -4.73 -1.79
N HIS A 45 -29.83 -5.51 -0.76
CA HIS A 45 -31.15 -5.57 -0.16
C HIS A 45 -31.54 -4.28 0.57
N LEU A 46 -30.59 -3.63 1.26
CA LEU A 46 -30.86 -2.38 1.97
C LEU A 46 -31.16 -1.24 1.00
N VAL A 47 -30.41 -1.13 -0.10
CA VAL A 47 -30.71 -0.16 -1.17
C VAL A 47 -32.09 -0.41 -1.75
N SER A 48 -32.44 -1.67 -2.07
CA SER A 48 -33.75 -2.02 -2.61
C SER A 48 -34.88 -1.70 -1.64
N GLU A 49 -34.71 -1.92 -0.34
CA GLU A 49 -35.72 -1.61 0.66
C GLU A 49 -35.99 -0.11 0.74
N TYR A 50 -34.96 0.72 0.72
CA TYR A 50 -35.13 2.16 0.81
C TYR A 50 -35.60 2.79 -0.50
N LEU A 51 -35.30 2.23 -1.67
CA LEU A 51 -35.78 2.69 -2.96
C LEU A 51 -37.32 2.63 -3.09
N LYS A 52 -37.98 1.73 -2.35
CA LYS A 52 -39.46 1.62 -2.37
C LYS A 52 -40.15 2.89 -1.95
N LYS A 53 -39.53 3.74 -1.14
CA LYS A 53 -40.16 4.90 -0.48
C LYS A 53 -39.37 6.21 -0.60
N ASN A 54 -38.25 6.22 -1.27
CA ASN A 54 -37.38 7.39 -1.32
C ASN A 54 -36.86 7.60 -2.75
N SER A 55 -36.46 8.85 -3.05
CA SER A 55 -35.67 9.16 -4.23
C SER A 55 -34.31 8.47 -4.14
N LEU A 56 -33.62 8.32 -5.28
CA LEU A 56 -32.29 7.71 -5.34
C LEU A 56 -31.33 8.35 -4.32
N LYS A 57 -31.15 9.66 -4.38
CA LYS A 57 -30.29 10.43 -3.48
C LYS A 57 -30.60 10.15 -2.01
N ASN A 58 -31.86 10.26 -1.61
CA ASN A 58 -32.29 10.01 -0.23
C ASN A 58 -32.11 8.55 0.18
N THR A 59 -32.23 7.62 -0.76
CA THR A 59 -31.93 6.20 -0.53
C THR A 59 -30.48 6.01 -0.16
N ILE A 60 -29.56 6.56 -0.95
CA ILE A 60 -28.12 6.43 -0.71
C ILE A 60 -27.74 7.03 0.64
N ILE A 61 -28.20 8.24 0.96
CA ILE A 61 -27.97 8.88 2.25
C ILE A 61 -28.41 7.97 3.41
N LYS A 62 -29.63 7.40 3.33
CA LYS A 62 -30.15 6.52 4.38
C LYS A 62 -29.35 5.22 4.50
N VAL A 63 -28.93 4.66 3.39
CA VAL A 63 -28.08 3.45 3.36
C VAL A 63 -26.73 3.75 4.02
N LEU A 64 -26.04 4.80 3.59
CA LEU A 64 -24.72 5.16 4.12
C LEU A 64 -24.74 5.47 5.63
N LYS A 65 -25.80 6.08 6.12
CA LYS A 65 -26.01 6.32 7.57
C LYS A 65 -26.26 5.02 8.37
N LYS A 66 -26.66 3.93 7.71
CA LYS A 66 -26.88 2.62 8.36
C LYS A 66 -25.69 1.69 8.28
N LEU A 67 -24.80 1.86 7.32
CA LEU A 67 -23.61 1.03 7.18
C LEU A 67 -22.53 1.46 8.19
N HIS A 68 -21.95 0.48 8.88
CA HIS A 68 -20.77 0.66 9.72
C HIS A 68 -19.61 -0.13 9.13
N GLY A 69 -18.40 0.40 9.21
CA GLY A 69 -17.19 -0.21 8.66
C GLY A 69 -16.59 0.58 7.50
N SER A 70 -15.64 -0.04 6.81
CA SER A 70 -14.94 0.52 5.67
C SER A 70 -15.51 -0.04 4.37
N PHE A 71 -15.76 0.83 3.40
CA PHE A 71 -16.31 0.41 2.10
C PHE A 71 -16.01 1.38 0.97
N ALA A 72 -15.83 0.81 -0.21
CA ALA A 72 -15.98 1.47 -1.51
C ALA A 72 -17.05 0.70 -2.29
N LEU A 73 -18.11 1.39 -2.71
CA LEU A 73 -19.29 0.81 -3.35
C LEU A 73 -19.42 1.28 -4.77
N GLY A 74 -19.70 0.35 -5.69
CA GLY A 74 -20.25 0.63 -7.00
C GLY A 74 -21.65 -0.01 -7.10
N ILE A 75 -22.67 0.76 -7.42
CA ILE A 75 -24.06 0.32 -7.44
C ILE A 75 -24.67 0.65 -8.82
N ILE A 76 -25.26 -0.34 -9.45
CA ILE A 76 -26.04 -0.19 -10.69
C ILE A 76 -27.49 -0.62 -10.46
N PHE A 77 -28.40 -0.10 -11.29
CA PHE A 77 -29.84 -0.21 -11.09
C PHE A 77 -30.49 -0.88 -12.30
N LYS A 78 -31.34 -1.87 -12.05
CA LYS A 78 -32.07 -2.60 -13.10
C LYS A 78 -32.95 -1.66 -13.92
N GLY A 79 -32.83 -1.71 -15.23
CA GLY A 79 -33.60 -0.88 -16.14
C GLY A 79 -33.08 0.56 -16.28
N GLN A 80 -32.00 0.93 -15.61
CA GLN A 80 -31.35 2.24 -15.73
C GLN A 80 -29.91 2.04 -16.26
N THR A 81 -29.77 2.04 -17.57
CA THR A 81 -28.49 1.75 -18.26
C THR A 81 -27.50 2.91 -18.22
N ASP A 82 -27.95 4.11 -17.83
CA ASP A 82 -27.14 5.33 -17.74
C ASP A 82 -27.06 5.85 -16.29
N LEU A 83 -26.90 4.92 -15.33
CA LEU A 83 -26.86 5.32 -13.93
C LEU A 83 -25.98 4.38 -13.12
N MET A 84 -24.96 4.94 -12.51
CA MET A 84 -24.19 4.31 -11.44
C MET A 84 -24.16 5.21 -10.20
N VAL A 85 -23.94 4.60 -9.05
CA VAL A 85 -23.67 5.32 -7.81
C VAL A 85 -22.36 4.79 -7.23
N GLY A 86 -21.46 5.71 -6.88
CA GLY A 86 -20.26 5.43 -6.11
C GLY A 86 -20.40 5.97 -4.69
N ALA A 87 -19.91 5.26 -3.68
CA ALA A 87 -19.89 5.76 -2.31
C ALA A 87 -18.67 5.21 -1.56
N LYS A 88 -18.08 6.03 -0.67
CA LYS A 88 -16.83 5.71 -0.01
C LYS A 88 -16.86 5.98 1.49
N ARG A 89 -16.24 5.08 2.25
CA ARG A 89 -15.76 5.29 3.62
C ARG A 89 -14.58 4.33 3.88
N GLY A 90 -13.41 4.87 4.17
CA GLY A 90 -12.20 4.10 4.45
C GLY A 90 -11.52 3.54 3.19
N SER A 91 -12.20 2.70 2.41
CA SER A 91 -11.64 2.14 1.17
C SER A 91 -11.64 3.17 0.03
N PRO A 92 -10.59 3.23 -0.83
CA PRO A 92 -10.47 4.23 -1.88
C PRO A 92 -11.51 4.06 -2.99
N LEU A 93 -11.95 5.20 -3.57
CA LEU A 93 -12.83 5.24 -4.73
C LEU A 93 -12.58 6.50 -5.55
N ALA A 94 -12.46 6.34 -6.86
CA ALA A 94 -12.24 7.41 -7.81
C ALA A 94 -13.27 7.38 -8.94
N VAL A 95 -13.55 8.56 -9.49
CA VAL A 95 -14.38 8.74 -10.67
C VAL A 95 -13.50 9.21 -11.82
N GLY A 96 -13.65 8.57 -12.99
CA GLY A 96 -12.98 8.95 -14.22
C GLY A 96 -13.94 9.67 -15.18
N TYR A 97 -13.42 10.69 -15.86
CA TYR A 97 -14.18 11.48 -16.85
C TYR A 97 -13.74 11.11 -18.25
N GLY A 98 -14.64 10.61 -19.07
CA GLY A 98 -14.42 10.29 -20.47
C GLY A 98 -15.26 11.12 -21.43
N PRO A 99 -14.97 11.07 -22.74
CA PRO A 99 -15.80 11.69 -23.76
C PRO A 99 -17.06 10.85 -24.00
N ASN A 100 -18.22 11.26 -23.53
CA ASN A 100 -19.49 10.54 -23.63
C ASN A 100 -19.63 9.28 -22.73
N GLU A 101 -18.79 9.12 -21.75
CA GLU A 101 -18.89 8.06 -20.75
C GLU A 101 -18.10 8.46 -19.50
N ASN A 102 -18.47 7.90 -18.35
CA ASN A 102 -17.79 8.13 -17.10
C ASN A 102 -17.55 6.79 -16.39
N TYR A 103 -16.54 6.76 -15.53
CA TYR A 103 -16.03 5.53 -14.95
C TYR A 103 -15.99 5.61 -13.43
N LEU A 104 -16.05 4.45 -12.79
CA LEU A 104 -15.87 4.30 -11.36
C LEU A 104 -14.80 3.21 -11.12
N GLY A 105 -13.78 3.53 -10.33
CA GLY A 105 -12.69 2.60 -10.02
C GLY A 105 -12.17 2.81 -8.61
N SER A 106 -11.40 1.85 -8.10
CA SER A 106 -10.80 1.94 -6.76
C SER A 106 -9.81 3.11 -6.65
N ASP A 107 -9.09 3.41 -7.72
CA ASP A 107 -8.02 4.40 -7.73
C ASP A 107 -7.74 4.90 -9.15
N SER A 108 -6.81 5.83 -9.27
CA SER A 108 -6.34 6.37 -10.57
C SER A 108 -5.82 5.28 -11.49
N TYR A 109 -5.21 4.27 -10.91
CA TYR A 109 -4.60 3.17 -11.63
C TYR A 109 -5.62 2.31 -12.35
N ALA A 110 -6.72 1.95 -11.68
CA ALA A 110 -7.82 1.20 -12.27
C ALA A 110 -8.49 1.95 -13.44
N LEU A 111 -8.44 3.28 -13.45
CA LEU A 111 -9.09 4.14 -14.43
C LEU A 111 -8.18 4.59 -15.59
N LYS A 112 -6.89 4.43 -15.45
CA LYS A 112 -5.84 4.98 -16.28
C LYS A 112 -5.90 4.57 -17.75
N SER A 113 -6.28 3.34 -18.05
CA SER A 113 -6.47 2.87 -19.43
C SER A 113 -7.68 3.49 -20.14
N MET A 114 -8.58 4.10 -19.38
CA MET A 114 -9.84 4.64 -19.88
C MET A 114 -9.87 6.17 -19.93
N THR A 115 -9.20 6.82 -18.97
CA THR A 115 -9.17 8.28 -18.88
C THR A 115 -7.94 8.80 -18.15
N ASN A 116 -7.52 10.01 -18.48
CA ASN A 116 -6.50 10.74 -17.74
C ASN A 116 -7.07 11.81 -16.80
N LYS A 117 -8.41 11.94 -16.73
CA LYS A 117 -9.08 12.92 -15.86
C LYS A 117 -9.83 12.18 -14.76
N ILE A 118 -9.47 12.45 -13.52
CA ILE A 118 -10.08 11.78 -12.37
C ILE A 118 -10.42 12.73 -11.24
N SER A 119 -11.34 12.31 -10.36
CA SER A 119 -11.59 12.92 -9.06
C SER A 119 -11.74 11.82 -8.01
N TYR A 120 -11.17 12.04 -6.82
CA TYR A 120 -11.33 11.13 -5.69
C TYR A 120 -12.51 11.53 -4.80
N LEU A 121 -13.21 10.53 -4.28
CA LEU A 121 -14.15 10.73 -3.19
C LEU A 121 -13.41 10.75 -1.86
N GLU A 122 -13.90 11.58 -0.93
CA GLU A 122 -13.47 11.56 0.47
C GLU A 122 -14.41 10.71 1.32
N ASP A 123 -14.06 10.45 2.58
CA ASP A 123 -14.83 9.62 3.47
C ASP A 123 -16.24 10.19 3.74
N GLY A 124 -17.23 9.35 3.53
CA GLY A 124 -18.63 9.73 3.68
C GLY A 124 -19.27 10.32 2.43
N GLU A 125 -18.50 10.63 1.38
CA GLU A 125 -19.03 11.14 0.14
C GLU A 125 -19.64 10.04 -0.74
N PHE A 126 -20.56 10.45 -1.60
CA PHE A 126 -21.07 9.62 -2.68
C PHE A 126 -21.24 10.42 -3.97
N CYS A 127 -21.26 9.73 -5.09
CA CYS A 127 -21.51 10.33 -6.40
C CYS A 127 -22.61 9.59 -7.15
N ILE A 128 -23.32 10.34 -7.98
CA ILE A 128 -24.24 9.83 -8.99
C ILE A 128 -23.58 10.06 -10.33
N VAL A 129 -23.29 8.98 -11.03
CA VAL A 129 -22.55 8.97 -12.28
C VAL A 129 -23.50 8.62 -13.42
N LYS A 130 -23.59 9.51 -14.40
CA LYS A 130 -24.30 9.31 -15.66
C LYS A 130 -23.31 9.46 -16.81
N LYS A 131 -23.76 9.14 -18.01
CA LYS A 131 -22.96 9.20 -19.23
C LYS A 131 -22.29 10.55 -19.45
N ASP A 132 -23.03 11.64 -19.20
CA ASP A 132 -22.65 13.02 -19.48
C ASP A 132 -22.49 13.91 -18.25
N GLN A 133 -22.83 13.38 -17.07
CA GLN A 133 -22.84 14.16 -15.82
C GLN A 133 -22.38 13.33 -14.63
N ILE A 134 -21.63 13.98 -13.73
CA ILE A 134 -21.29 13.44 -12.42
C ILE A 134 -21.66 14.46 -11.36
N GLU A 135 -22.42 14.03 -10.37
CA GLU A 135 -22.79 14.84 -9.21
C GLU A 135 -22.18 14.22 -7.95
N PHE A 136 -21.55 15.04 -7.11
CA PHE A 136 -20.97 14.61 -5.85
C PHE A 136 -21.73 15.19 -4.67
N PHE A 137 -21.83 14.42 -3.61
CA PHE A 137 -22.60 14.76 -2.42
C PHE A 137 -21.83 14.36 -1.16
N ASP A 138 -22.01 15.15 -0.11
CA ASP A 138 -21.59 14.79 1.25
C ASP A 138 -22.57 13.83 1.94
N THR A 139 -22.26 13.45 3.18
CA THR A 139 -23.11 12.55 4.01
C THR A 139 -24.52 13.05 4.25
N ASP A 140 -24.76 14.35 4.16
CA ASP A 140 -26.09 14.97 4.36
C ASP A 140 -26.80 15.24 3.05
N GLY A 141 -26.12 15.01 1.94
CA GLY A 141 -26.64 15.16 0.59
C GLY A 141 -26.48 16.57 0.02
N SER A 142 -25.64 17.42 0.59
CA SER A 142 -25.28 18.69 -0.02
C SER A 142 -24.38 18.46 -1.22
N ASN A 143 -24.57 19.21 -2.30
CA ASN A 143 -23.72 19.12 -3.48
C ASN A 143 -22.33 19.65 -3.14
N ILE A 144 -21.30 18.93 -3.59
CA ILE A 144 -19.90 19.31 -3.45
C ILE A 144 -19.21 19.39 -4.81
N ASN A 145 -18.30 20.33 -4.96
CA ASN A 145 -17.49 20.44 -6.16
C ASN A 145 -16.16 19.70 -5.95
N LYS A 146 -15.83 18.79 -6.86
CA LYS A 146 -14.56 18.06 -6.84
C LYS A 146 -13.56 18.62 -7.83
N LYS A 147 -12.30 18.71 -7.38
CA LYS A 147 -11.18 19.03 -8.25
C LYS A 147 -10.93 17.87 -9.22
N VAL A 148 -10.90 18.19 -10.51
CA VAL A 148 -10.48 17.23 -11.54
C VAL A 148 -8.95 17.26 -11.62
N MET A 149 -8.30 16.12 -11.49
CA MET A 149 -6.88 15.94 -11.64
C MET A 149 -6.58 15.33 -13.00
N ASN A 150 -5.47 15.76 -13.63
CA ASN A 150 -5.00 15.18 -14.87
C ASN A 150 -3.82 14.25 -14.57
N LEU A 151 -3.96 12.99 -14.92
CA LEU A 151 -2.88 12.00 -14.82
C LEU A 151 -1.84 12.25 -15.92
N SER A 152 -0.57 12.04 -15.64
CA SER A 152 0.50 12.19 -16.62
C SER A 152 0.42 11.11 -17.72
N LYS A 153 0.79 11.48 -18.97
CA LYS A 153 0.74 10.55 -20.12
C LYS A 153 1.76 9.41 -20.01
N ASP A 154 2.88 9.62 -19.34
CA ASP A 154 3.96 8.63 -19.23
C ASP A 154 3.58 7.41 -18.38
N GLU A 155 2.51 7.55 -17.64
CA GLU A 155 1.94 6.46 -16.86
C GLU A 155 0.96 5.56 -17.65
N LEU A 156 0.56 5.87 -18.89
CA LEU A 156 -0.57 5.23 -19.59
C LEU A 156 -0.23 3.89 -20.27
N ASN A 157 1.03 3.55 -20.51
CA ASN A 157 1.42 2.41 -21.37
C ASN A 157 2.38 1.43 -20.69
N TYR A 158 2.06 0.96 -19.49
CA TYR A 158 2.82 -0.13 -18.89
C TYR A 158 2.24 -1.47 -19.34
N ASP A 159 2.83 -2.06 -20.37
CA ASP A 159 2.51 -3.41 -20.82
C ASP A 159 3.52 -4.43 -20.30
N LYS A 160 3.22 -5.69 -20.48
CA LYS A 160 4.06 -6.80 -20.05
C LYS A 160 5.29 -6.99 -20.94
N GLY A 161 5.25 -6.53 -22.21
CA GLY A 161 6.28 -6.80 -23.19
C GLY A 161 6.45 -8.30 -23.44
N ASP A 162 7.69 -8.73 -23.63
CA ASP A 162 8.04 -10.13 -23.90
C ASP A 162 8.05 -11.04 -22.66
N TYR A 163 7.78 -10.48 -21.48
CA TYR A 163 7.76 -11.24 -20.22
C TYR A 163 6.48 -12.08 -20.09
N LYS A 164 6.64 -13.27 -19.52
CA LYS A 164 5.49 -14.14 -19.24
C LYS A 164 4.58 -13.58 -18.16
N TYR A 165 5.17 -12.94 -17.14
CA TYR A 165 4.48 -12.36 -15.99
C TYR A 165 4.95 -10.93 -15.74
N PHE A 166 4.06 -10.07 -15.23
CA PHE A 166 4.42 -8.71 -14.81
C PHE A 166 5.51 -8.72 -13.74
N MET A 167 5.41 -9.59 -12.75
CA MET A 167 6.42 -9.69 -11.70
C MET A 167 7.82 -10.01 -12.23
N GLU A 168 7.94 -10.85 -13.25
CA GLU A 168 9.22 -11.14 -13.90
C GLU A 168 9.84 -9.87 -14.51
N LYS A 169 9.02 -9.09 -15.22
CA LYS A 169 9.41 -7.77 -15.72
C LYS A 169 9.83 -6.83 -14.60
N GLU A 170 9.04 -6.76 -13.52
CA GLU A 170 9.27 -5.88 -12.38
C GLU A 170 10.55 -6.27 -11.59
N ILE A 171 10.91 -7.54 -11.57
CA ILE A 171 12.20 -7.98 -11.03
C ILE A 171 13.35 -7.45 -11.89
N ASP A 172 13.23 -7.53 -13.21
CA ASP A 172 14.25 -7.02 -14.13
C ASP A 172 14.33 -5.50 -14.17
N GLU A 173 13.26 -4.79 -13.78
CA GLU A 173 13.22 -3.34 -13.67
C GLU A 173 13.85 -2.78 -12.39
N GLN A 174 14.20 -3.61 -11.40
CA GLN A 174 14.80 -3.14 -10.14
C GLN A 174 16.05 -2.26 -10.32
N PRO A 175 16.99 -2.58 -11.24
CA PRO A 175 18.13 -1.68 -11.50
C PRO A 175 17.72 -0.30 -12.00
N THR A 176 16.66 -0.22 -12.81
CA THR A 176 16.10 1.05 -13.30
C THR A 176 15.45 1.82 -12.16
N THR A 177 14.60 1.18 -11.36
CA THR A 177 14.00 1.77 -10.14
C THR A 177 15.06 2.37 -9.22
N ILE A 178 16.15 1.65 -8.95
CA ILE A 178 17.25 2.15 -8.14
C ILE A 178 17.87 3.40 -8.76
N ASN A 179 18.11 3.40 -10.06
CA ASN A 179 18.71 4.52 -10.77
C ASN A 179 17.80 5.76 -10.75
N ASP A 180 16.51 5.59 -11.00
CA ASP A 180 15.53 6.67 -11.04
C ASP A 180 15.37 7.30 -9.65
N CYS A 181 15.22 6.49 -8.63
CA CYS A 181 15.18 6.96 -7.25
C CYS A 181 16.47 7.72 -6.85
N ILE A 182 17.65 7.22 -7.21
CA ILE A 182 18.92 7.89 -6.93
C ILE A 182 19.01 9.24 -7.67
N ASN A 183 18.57 9.31 -8.93
CA ASN A 183 18.63 10.53 -9.72
C ASN A 183 17.76 11.65 -9.11
N GLU A 184 16.63 11.31 -8.50
CA GLU A 184 15.73 12.28 -7.88
C GLU A 184 16.24 12.79 -6.53
N TYR A 185 16.90 11.93 -5.76
CA TYR A 185 17.34 12.27 -4.40
C TYR A 185 18.80 12.71 -4.29
N ILE A 186 19.65 12.37 -5.25
CA ILE A 186 21.09 12.64 -5.15
C ILE A 186 21.53 13.63 -6.22
N ASP A 187 21.92 14.82 -5.79
CA ASP A 187 22.64 15.77 -6.62
C ASP A 187 24.08 15.31 -6.81
N LYS A 188 24.36 14.77 -7.99
CA LYS A 188 25.67 14.20 -8.35
C LYS A 188 26.77 15.29 -8.49
N TYR A 189 26.38 16.53 -8.80
CA TYR A 189 27.32 17.66 -8.98
C TYR A 189 27.80 18.19 -7.63
N ASN A 190 26.85 18.39 -6.71
CA ASN A 190 27.15 18.93 -5.39
C ASN A 190 27.46 17.84 -4.36
N ASN A 191 27.32 16.56 -4.73
CA ASN A 191 27.47 15.40 -3.83
C ASN A 191 26.62 15.55 -2.56
N GLN A 192 25.33 15.79 -2.74
CA GLN A 192 24.40 15.98 -1.62
C GLN A 192 23.07 15.25 -1.85
N ILE A 193 22.41 14.89 -0.76
CA ILE A 193 21.04 14.40 -0.77
C ILE A 193 20.10 15.60 -0.69
N ASN A 194 19.18 15.68 -1.66
CA ASN A 194 18.12 16.67 -1.72
C ASN A 194 16.79 16.02 -1.30
N ILE A 195 16.29 16.42 -0.15
CA ILE A 195 14.91 16.15 0.27
C ILE A 195 14.22 17.50 0.30
N TYR A 196 13.42 17.75 -0.73
CA TYR A 196 12.69 19.01 -0.86
C TYR A 196 11.60 19.15 0.19
N ASN A 197 11.39 20.38 0.65
CA ASN A 197 10.30 20.73 1.58
C ASN A 197 10.31 19.96 2.90
N PHE A 198 11.48 19.56 3.41
CA PHE A 198 11.58 18.94 4.73
C PHE A 198 11.14 19.96 5.80
N PRO A 199 9.98 19.79 6.45
CA PRO A 199 9.34 20.88 7.19
C PRO A 199 9.88 21.07 8.61
N TRP A 200 10.72 20.15 9.11
CA TRP A 200 11.19 20.17 10.49
C TRP A 200 12.71 20.36 10.59
N LYS A 201 13.13 21.00 11.67
CA LYS A 201 14.55 20.98 12.05
C LYS A 201 14.90 19.59 12.59
N ILE A 202 15.92 18.94 12.04
CA ILE A 202 16.36 17.59 12.45
C ILE A 202 16.65 17.52 13.96
N SER A 203 17.18 18.59 14.57
CA SER A 203 17.44 18.65 16.01
C SER A 203 16.19 18.53 16.90
N THR A 204 14.98 18.74 16.33
CA THR A 204 13.70 18.60 17.04
C THR A 204 13.12 17.19 16.98
N ILE A 205 13.74 16.30 16.20
CA ILE A 205 13.34 14.91 16.08
C ILE A 205 14.24 14.08 17.00
N LYS A 206 13.66 13.35 17.94
CA LYS A 206 14.35 12.48 18.89
C LYS A 206 14.09 11.00 18.63
N SER A 207 12.99 10.70 17.99
CA SER A 207 12.60 9.34 17.67
C SER A 207 11.95 9.25 16.29
N VAL A 208 11.95 8.05 15.72
CA VAL A 208 11.24 7.71 14.48
C VAL A 208 10.39 6.47 14.73
N MET A 209 9.15 6.52 14.28
CA MET A 209 8.24 5.38 14.23
C MET A 209 7.95 5.05 12.76
N LEU A 210 8.40 3.89 12.30
CA LEU A 210 8.16 3.39 10.96
C LEU A 210 6.90 2.49 10.97
N ILE A 211 5.96 2.73 10.07
CA ILE A 211 4.64 2.07 10.08
C ILE A 211 4.31 1.58 8.67
N GLY A 212 3.95 0.30 8.54
CA GLY A 212 3.56 -0.31 7.28
C GLY A 212 2.87 -1.65 7.45
N CYS A 213 2.43 -2.26 6.35
CA CYS A 213 1.86 -3.60 6.29
C CYS A 213 2.64 -4.49 5.31
N GLY A 214 2.74 -5.79 5.57
CA GLY A 214 3.33 -6.77 4.66
C GLY A 214 4.76 -6.41 4.23
N THR A 215 5.01 -6.39 2.93
CA THR A 215 6.29 -6.02 2.32
C THR A 215 6.80 -4.64 2.80
N ALA A 216 5.90 -3.64 2.93
CA ALA A 216 6.26 -2.33 3.44
C ALA A 216 6.70 -2.38 4.92
N PHE A 217 6.08 -3.21 5.74
CA PHE A 217 6.52 -3.45 7.11
C PHE A 217 7.91 -4.09 7.16
N HIS A 218 8.20 -5.03 6.25
CA HIS A 218 9.54 -5.63 6.17
C HIS A 218 10.61 -4.59 5.75
N SER A 219 10.29 -3.65 4.85
CA SER A 219 11.19 -2.54 4.52
C SER A 219 11.45 -1.64 5.72
N CYS A 220 10.41 -1.38 6.56
CA CYS A 220 10.55 -0.66 7.82
C CYS A 220 11.48 -1.36 8.81
N LEU A 221 11.39 -2.70 8.92
CA LEU A 221 12.27 -3.48 9.79
C LEU A 221 13.73 -3.39 9.37
N ILE A 222 14.02 -3.43 8.06
CA ILE A 222 15.39 -3.25 7.55
C ILE A 222 15.89 -1.84 7.85
N ALA A 223 15.05 -0.84 7.55
CA ALA A 223 15.38 0.57 7.80
C ALA A 223 15.66 0.85 9.27
N LYS A 224 14.98 0.17 10.20
CA LYS A 224 15.28 0.27 11.63
C LYS A 224 16.74 -0.04 11.92
N TYR A 225 17.27 -1.17 11.46
CA TYR A 225 18.67 -1.52 11.67
C TYR A 225 19.63 -0.45 11.12
N TRP A 226 19.35 0.07 9.93
CA TRP A 226 20.18 1.11 9.32
C TRP A 226 20.10 2.45 10.07
N MET A 227 18.92 2.86 10.50
CA MET A 227 18.74 4.10 11.24
C MET A 227 19.36 4.02 12.65
N GLU A 228 19.22 2.89 13.35
CA GLU A 228 19.88 2.66 14.65
C GLU A 228 21.41 2.73 14.54
N GLN A 229 21.98 2.21 13.45
CA GLN A 229 23.43 2.28 13.21
C GLN A 229 23.92 3.66 12.78
N ASN A 230 23.10 4.41 12.06
CA ASN A 230 23.52 5.64 11.41
C ASN A 230 23.09 6.92 12.16
N THR A 231 22.17 6.86 13.11
CA THR A 231 21.60 8.04 13.77
C THR A 231 21.58 7.89 15.29
N ASN A 232 21.41 9.00 15.99
CA ASN A 232 21.18 9.03 17.45
C ASN A 232 19.69 9.11 17.81
N LEU A 233 18.83 8.48 17.00
CA LEU A 233 17.38 8.48 17.20
C LEU A 233 16.89 7.17 17.79
N ASP A 234 15.87 7.22 18.63
CA ASP A 234 15.13 6.04 19.05
C ASP A 234 14.27 5.55 17.89
N ILE A 235 14.55 4.36 17.36
CA ILE A 235 13.83 3.82 16.20
C ILE A 235 12.86 2.73 16.63
N SER A 236 11.61 2.88 16.26
CA SER A 236 10.56 1.88 16.46
C SER A 236 9.89 1.51 15.15
N VAL A 237 9.36 0.30 15.06
CA VAL A 237 8.59 -0.18 13.90
C VAL A 237 7.28 -0.76 14.41
N ASP A 238 6.21 -0.54 13.65
CA ASP A 238 4.90 -1.05 13.98
C ASP A 238 4.14 -1.53 12.75
N ILE A 239 3.24 -2.49 12.94
CA ILE A 239 2.31 -2.96 11.91
C ILE A 239 1.09 -2.01 11.91
N ALA A 240 0.76 -1.44 10.76
CA ALA A 240 -0.31 -0.45 10.68
C ALA A 240 -1.68 -1.00 11.13
N SER A 241 -1.99 -2.26 10.82
CA SER A 241 -3.22 -2.92 11.22
C SER A 241 -3.37 -3.05 12.75
N GLU A 242 -2.25 -3.15 13.48
CA GLU A 242 -2.26 -3.20 14.93
C GLU A 242 -2.17 -1.80 15.55
N PHE A 243 -1.40 -0.91 14.93
CA PHE A 243 -1.21 0.46 15.38
C PHE A 243 -2.53 1.22 15.50
N ARG A 244 -3.42 1.08 14.52
CA ARG A 244 -4.69 1.83 14.44
C ARG A 244 -5.69 1.50 15.55
N TYR A 245 -5.64 0.28 16.11
CA TYR A 245 -6.65 -0.19 17.08
C TYR A 245 -6.23 -0.12 18.53
N ARG A 246 -4.95 0.07 18.81
CA ARG A 246 -4.47 0.14 20.19
C ARG A 246 -4.34 1.56 20.71
N LYS A 247 -4.26 1.73 22.01
CA LYS A 247 -4.00 3.01 22.66
C LYS A 247 -2.51 3.39 22.53
N VAL A 248 -2.18 4.16 21.49
CA VAL A 248 -0.81 4.66 21.26
C VAL A 248 -0.49 5.85 22.14
N ARG A 249 0.71 5.88 22.68
CA ARG A 249 1.26 7.07 23.36
C ARG A 249 2.06 7.89 22.35
N PHE A 250 1.49 9.00 21.91
CA PHE A 250 2.12 9.89 20.96
C PHE A 250 3.22 10.74 21.60
N LYS A 251 4.33 10.93 20.86
CA LYS A 251 5.46 11.79 21.22
C LYS A 251 5.59 12.90 20.19
N LYS A 252 5.59 14.17 20.62
CA LYS A 252 5.69 15.35 19.73
C LYS A 252 7.05 15.49 19.03
N ASP A 253 8.09 14.89 19.60
CA ASP A 253 9.45 14.83 19.06
C ASP A 253 9.71 13.57 18.24
N CYS A 254 8.67 12.78 17.92
CA CYS A 254 8.70 11.63 17.04
C CYS A 254 8.27 12.02 15.61
N LEU A 255 9.00 11.51 14.62
CA LEU A 255 8.59 11.50 13.22
C LEU A 255 7.94 10.15 12.91
N TYR A 256 6.67 10.18 12.54
CA TYR A 256 5.91 8.99 12.13
C TYR A 256 6.00 8.84 10.62
N ILE A 257 6.58 7.74 10.15
CA ILE A 257 6.81 7.47 8.72
C ILE A 257 5.89 6.32 8.28
N PHE A 258 5.02 6.60 7.34
CA PHE A 258 4.04 5.65 6.78
C PHE A 258 4.55 5.15 5.43
N VAL A 259 4.74 3.84 5.32
CA VAL A 259 5.29 3.21 4.12
C VAL A 259 4.20 2.42 3.42
N SER A 260 3.94 2.73 2.15
CA SER A 260 2.95 2.04 1.32
C SER A 260 3.30 2.22 -0.16
N GLN A 261 3.26 1.16 -0.95
CA GLN A 261 3.47 1.27 -2.40
C GLN A 261 2.36 2.09 -3.06
N SER A 262 1.11 1.70 -2.88
CA SER A 262 -0.05 2.37 -3.47
C SER A 262 -0.41 3.69 -2.80
N GLY A 263 -0.03 3.86 -1.53
CA GLY A 263 -0.51 4.97 -0.69
C GLY A 263 -2.01 4.92 -0.38
N GLU A 264 -2.66 3.77 -0.66
CA GLU A 264 -4.10 3.54 -0.44
C GLU A 264 -4.38 2.36 0.50
N THR A 265 -3.35 1.83 1.18
CA THR A 265 -3.51 0.75 2.15
C THR A 265 -4.35 1.24 3.32
N ALA A 266 -5.55 0.70 3.49
CA ALA A 266 -6.56 1.19 4.44
C ALA A 266 -6.04 1.28 5.89
N ASP A 267 -5.31 0.26 6.35
CA ASP A 267 -4.74 0.26 7.71
C ASP A 267 -3.64 1.31 7.88
N THR A 268 -2.80 1.49 6.85
CA THR A 268 -1.71 2.48 6.87
C THR A 268 -2.29 3.90 6.83
N TYR A 269 -3.34 4.13 6.03
CA TYR A 269 -4.04 5.41 6.01
C TYR A 269 -4.70 5.72 7.35
N ALA A 270 -5.41 4.77 7.95
CA ALA A 270 -6.03 4.97 9.25
C ALA A 270 -5.02 5.23 10.38
N ALA A 271 -3.83 4.62 10.30
CA ALA A 271 -2.73 4.90 11.22
C ALA A 271 -2.18 6.34 11.03
N LEU A 272 -2.07 6.80 9.77
CA LEU A 272 -1.72 8.19 9.44
C LEU A 272 -2.76 9.17 10.00
N ASP A 273 -4.04 8.95 9.71
CA ASP A 273 -5.14 9.79 10.18
C ASP A 273 -5.15 9.91 11.71
N LEU A 274 -4.93 8.80 12.42
CA LEU A 274 -4.79 8.78 13.87
C LEU A 274 -3.64 9.69 14.35
N CYS A 275 -2.49 9.69 13.66
CA CYS A 275 -1.37 10.57 13.99
C CYS A 275 -1.68 12.05 13.66
N LYS A 276 -2.33 12.33 12.55
CA LYS A 276 -2.75 13.68 12.15
C LYS A 276 -3.73 14.28 13.15
N ASN A 277 -4.74 13.51 13.56
CA ASN A 277 -5.74 13.93 14.56
C ASN A 277 -5.11 14.23 15.94
N ASN A 278 -3.90 13.71 16.19
CA ASN A 278 -3.11 14.02 17.39
C ASN A 278 -2.00 15.07 17.15
N ASN A 279 -1.98 15.73 16.00
CA ASN A 279 -1.00 16.75 15.60
C ASN A 279 0.46 16.25 15.66
N MET A 280 0.70 15.03 15.16
CA MET A 280 2.04 14.45 15.07
C MET A 280 2.71 14.81 13.72
N LYS A 281 4.04 14.77 13.70
CA LYS A 281 4.83 14.93 12.45
C LYS A 281 4.69 13.67 11.62
N THR A 282 4.22 13.80 10.39
CA THR A 282 3.91 12.66 9.51
C THR A 282 4.68 12.72 8.20
N CYS A 283 5.27 11.61 7.80
CA CYS A 283 5.96 11.45 6.52
C CYS A 283 5.42 10.23 5.80
N ALA A 284 5.14 10.36 4.51
CA ALA A 284 4.73 9.26 3.63
C ALA A 284 5.90 8.83 2.75
N VAL A 285 6.18 7.53 2.70
CA VAL A 285 7.08 6.90 1.72
C VAL A 285 6.20 6.08 0.79
N VAL A 286 5.90 6.61 -0.39
CA VAL A 286 4.89 6.06 -1.30
C VAL A 286 5.35 6.10 -2.75
N ASN A 287 4.75 5.29 -3.61
CA ASN A 287 4.98 5.36 -5.05
C ASN A 287 3.99 6.28 -5.76
N VAL A 288 2.73 6.30 -5.31
CA VAL A 288 1.66 7.11 -5.91
C VAL A 288 1.52 8.41 -5.12
N ILE A 289 2.00 9.50 -5.69
CA ILE A 289 2.04 10.82 -5.02
C ILE A 289 0.67 11.50 -4.92
N GLU A 290 -0.29 11.04 -5.72
CA GLU A 290 -1.68 11.49 -5.68
C GLU A 290 -2.55 10.69 -4.69
N SER A 291 -1.96 9.70 -4.02
CA SER A 291 -2.67 8.81 -3.09
C SER A 291 -3.16 9.53 -1.82
N SER A 292 -4.11 8.89 -1.13
CA SER A 292 -4.67 9.41 0.13
C SER A 292 -3.60 9.63 1.19
N ILE A 293 -2.68 8.67 1.37
CA ILE A 293 -1.57 8.79 2.32
C ILE A 293 -0.64 9.96 1.95
N ALA A 294 -0.35 10.15 0.65
CA ALA A 294 0.51 11.24 0.19
C ALA A 294 -0.14 12.60 0.38
N ARG A 295 -1.44 12.74 0.10
CA ARG A 295 -2.16 14.02 0.24
C ARG A 295 -2.25 14.49 1.69
N ASP A 296 -2.34 13.57 2.64
CA ASP A 296 -2.58 13.91 4.04
C ASP A 296 -1.30 13.99 4.89
N ALA A 297 -0.19 13.44 4.42
CA ALA A 297 1.09 13.52 5.12
C ALA A 297 1.71 14.92 5.04
N ASP A 298 2.47 15.33 6.06
CA ASP A 298 3.17 16.63 6.08
C ASP A 298 4.39 16.64 5.16
N LEU A 299 4.99 15.47 4.90
CA LEU A 299 6.12 15.27 3.99
C LEU A 299 5.86 14.03 3.14
N VAL A 300 6.13 14.10 1.85
CA VAL A 300 6.03 12.97 0.93
C VAL A 300 7.41 12.67 0.34
N LEU A 301 7.80 11.41 0.41
CA LEU A 301 9.02 10.88 -0.17
C LEU A 301 8.66 9.79 -1.20
N PRO A 302 8.56 10.14 -2.48
CA PRO A 302 8.25 9.19 -3.54
C PRO A 302 9.36 8.16 -3.74
N ILE A 303 8.98 6.90 -4.03
CA ILE A 303 9.98 5.83 -4.27
C ILE A 303 10.38 5.67 -5.74
N TYR A 304 9.73 6.37 -6.65
CA TYR A 304 10.05 6.43 -8.08
C TYR A 304 10.22 5.06 -8.75
N CYS A 305 9.45 4.06 -8.35
CA CYS A 305 9.55 2.72 -8.93
C CYS A 305 8.69 2.53 -10.20
N GLY A 306 8.07 3.59 -10.69
CA GLY A 306 7.11 3.49 -11.78
C GLY A 306 5.91 2.61 -11.40
N GLN A 307 5.27 2.04 -12.41
CA GLN A 307 4.09 1.23 -12.21
C GLN A 307 4.45 -0.20 -11.76
N GLU A 308 3.85 -0.70 -10.68
CA GLU A 308 3.96 -2.08 -10.21
C GLU A 308 2.58 -2.74 -10.28
N VAL A 309 2.43 -3.73 -11.16
CA VAL A 309 1.17 -4.43 -11.49
C VAL A 309 1.11 -5.81 -10.84
N GLY A 310 2.26 -6.42 -10.64
CA GLY A 310 2.38 -7.71 -9.98
C GLY A 310 1.74 -7.67 -8.60
N VAL A 311 0.96 -8.70 -8.27
CA VAL A 311 0.28 -8.78 -6.95
C VAL A 311 1.29 -8.74 -5.81
N ALA A 312 2.41 -9.42 -5.97
CA ALA A 312 3.49 -9.44 -5.00
C ALA A 312 4.52 -8.35 -5.30
N SER A 313 4.70 -7.42 -4.40
CA SER A 313 5.63 -6.30 -4.55
C SER A 313 7.08 -6.76 -4.65
N THR A 314 7.86 -6.17 -5.56
CA THR A 314 9.27 -6.44 -5.79
C THR A 314 10.09 -5.14 -5.89
N LYS A 315 9.94 -4.40 -6.97
CA LYS A 315 10.69 -3.15 -7.19
C LYS A 315 10.29 -2.04 -6.23
N ALA A 316 9.04 -2.00 -5.77
CA ALA A 316 8.62 -1.04 -4.76
C ALA A 316 9.30 -1.33 -3.39
N PHE A 317 9.50 -2.59 -3.02
CA PHE A 317 10.27 -2.95 -1.82
C PHE A 317 11.69 -2.37 -1.86
N ILE A 318 12.39 -2.53 -2.99
CA ILE A 318 13.72 -1.94 -3.20
C ILE A 318 13.68 -0.41 -3.11
N GLY A 319 12.70 0.22 -3.77
CA GLY A 319 12.50 1.67 -3.71
C GLY A 319 12.25 2.19 -2.29
N GLN A 320 11.39 1.51 -1.53
CA GLN A 320 11.12 1.84 -0.11
C GLN A 320 12.40 1.77 0.74
N MET A 321 13.15 0.67 0.63
CA MET A 321 14.40 0.52 1.35
C MET A 321 15.41 1.61 0.97
N LEU A 322 15.51 1.92 -0.31
CA LEU A 322 16.45 2.92 -0.81
C LEU A 322 16.12 4.33 -0.28
N VAL A 323 14.85 4.74 -0.34
CA VAL A 323 14.40 6.04 0.19
C VAL A 323 14.62 6.13 1.69
N LEU A 324 14.31 5.07 2.45
CA LEU A 324 14.53 5.04 3.90
C LEU A 324 16.04 5.09 4.25
N TYR A 325 16.90 4.44 3.44
CA TYR A 325 18.34 4.53 3.62
C TYR A 325 18.89 5.93 3.29
N ILE A 326 18.40 6.56 2.22
CA ILE A 326 18.74 7.94 1.83
C ILE A 326 18.34 8.91 2.95
N LEU A 327 17.12 8.78 3.48
CA LEU A 327 16.63 9.60 4.62
C LEU A 327 17.53 9.39 5.85
N SER A 328 17.87 8.14 6.21
CA SER A 328 18.77 7.81 7.30
C SER A 328 20.15 8.48 7.13
N THR A 329 20.72 8.43 5.92
CA THR A 329 22.01 9.02 5.60
C THR A 329 21.96 10.55 5.70
N LYS A 330 20.89 11.19 5.23
CA LYS A 330 20.66 12.64 5.33
C LYS A 330 20.55 13.07 6.79
N ILE A 331 19.75 12.38 7.59
CA ILE A 331 19.60 12.68 9.03
C ILE A 331 20.94 12.54 9.74
N SER A 332 21.67 11.49 9.47
CA SER A 332 22.99 11.23 10.06
C SER A 332 24.00 12.36 9.78
N PHE A 333 24.02 12.84 8.53
CA PHE A 333 24.86 13.95 8.13
C PHE A 333 24.44 15.28 8.80
N ASP A 334 23.15 15.57 8.85
CA ASP A 334 22.60 16.78 9.48
C ASP A 334 22.80 16.77 11.00
N GLN A 335 22.81 15.59 11.63
CA GLN A 335 23.18 15.40 13.04
C GLN A 335 24.69 15.49 13.29
N LYS A 336 25.51 15.64 12.22
CA LYS A 336 26.98 15.67 12.28
C LYS A 336 27.60 14.37 12.83
N ILE A 337 26.91 13.23 12.66
CA ILE A 337 27.43 11.91 13.00
C ILE A 337 28.40 11.46 11.92
N LEU A 338 28.03 11.65 10.64
CA LEU A 338 28.91 11.39 9.51
C LEU A 338 29.83 12.59 9.25
N THR A 339 31.09 12.32 9.04
CA THR A 339 32.03 13.27 8.43
C THR A 339 31.67 13.51 6.98
N LYS A 340 32.17 14.59 6.39
CA LYS A 340 31.96 14.88 4.96
C LYS A 340 32.46 13.76 4.04
N ASP A 341 33.58 13.11 4.40
CA ASP A 341 34.17 12.07 3.58
C ASP A 341 33.39 10.75 3.68
N GLU A 342 32.93 10.37 4.88
CA GLU A 342 32.02 9.22 5.06
C GLU A 342 30.72 9.42 4.33
N TYR A 343 30.14 10.62 4.39
CA TYR A 343 28.92 10.96 3.66
C TYR A 343 29.12 10.81 2.14
N LYS A 344 30.19 11.39 1.58
CA LYS A 344 30.54 11.22 0.16
C LYS A 344 30.76 9.77 -0.23
N ALA A 345 31.43 8.98 0.63
CA ALA A 345 31.63 7.55 0.39
C ALA A 345 30.29 6.79 0.32
N LYS A 346 29.35 7.09 1.23
CA LYS A 346 28.00 6.52 1.18
C LYS A 346 27.26 6.89 -0.11
N LEU A 347 27.32 8.15 -0.54
CA LEU A 347 26.70 8.59 -1.80
C LEU A 347 27.33 7.86 -3.01
N LYS A 348 28.65 7.74 -3.03
CA LYS A 348 29.34 7.00 -4.09
C LYS A 348 28.86 5.55 -4.14
N ASN A 349 28.72 4.89 -3.00
CA ASN A 349 28.24 3.51 -2.94
C ASN A 349 26.80 3.38 -3.46
N LEU A 350 25.92 4.35 -3.15
CA LEU A 350 24.56 4.38 -3.69
C LEU A 350 24.55 4.43 -5.22
N LEU A 351 25.43 5.22 -5.84
CA LEU A 351 25.51 5.32 -7.30
C LEU A 351 25.89 4.00 -8.00
N TYR A 352 26.51 3.05 -7.29
CA TYR A 352 26.84 1.73 -7.84
C TYR A 352 25.71 0.69 -7.67
N LEU A 353 24.69 0.96 -6.86
CA LEU A 353 23.66 -0.04 -6.52
C LEU A 353 22.92 -0.58 -7.75
N SER A 354 22.55 0.27 -8.71
CA SER A 354 21.89 -0.17 -9.95
C SER A 354 22.73 -1.19 -10.71
N SER A 355 24.04 -0.94 -10.83
CA SER A 355 24.96 -1.88 -11.48
C SER A 355 25.12 -3.20 -10.71
N LEU A 356 25.11 -3.15 -9.38
CA LEU A 356 25.15 -4.35 -8.54
C LEU A 356 23.86 -5.16 -8.65
N ALA A 357 22.70 -4.50 -8.65
CA ALA A 357 21.41 -5.15 -8.86
C ALA A 357 21.37 -5.88 -10.21
N LYS A 358 21.79 -5.20 -11.29
CA LYS A 358 21.89 -5.82 -12.61
C LYS A 358 22.80 -7.06 -12.64
N LYS A 359 23.94 -7.02 -11.93
CA LYS A 359 24.82 -8.19 -11.81
C LYS A 359 24.17 -9.33 -11.01
N THR A 360 23.37 -8.99 -10.00
CA THR A 360 22.66 -9.98 -9.18
C THR A 360 21.60 -10.71 -9.99
N LEU A 361 20.89 -10.05 -10.89
CA LEU A 361 19.89 -10.70 -11.78
C LEU A 361 20.50 -11.76 -12.68
N ASN A 362 21.81 -11.71 -12.97
CA ASN A 362 22.48 -12.74 -13.79
C ASN A 362 22.55 -14.15 -13.13
N ILE A 363 22.11 -14.28 -11.85
CA ILE A 363 22.01 -15.60 -11.19
C ILE A 363 20.72 -16.35 -11.49
N ASP A 364 19.82 -15.81 -12.29
CA ASP A 364 18.48 -16.32 -12.58
C ASP A 364 18.48 -17.82 -12.91
N GLN A 365 19.34 -18.27 -13.81
CA GLN A 365 19.45 -19.68 -14.20
C GLN A 365 19.82 -20.63 -13.03
N LYS A 366 20.57 -20.13 -12.03
CA LYS A 366 20.85 -20.89 -10.81
C LYS A 366 19.63 -20.97 -9.91
N ILE A 367 18.93 -19.86 -9.76
CA ILE A 367 17.70 -19.78 -8.97
C ILE A 367 16.61 -20.67 -9.58
N LEU A 368 16.45 -20.70 -10.91
CA LEU A 368 15.49 -21.58 -11.59
C LEU A 368 15.72 -23.06 -11.25
N LYS A 369 16.99 -23.51 -11.16
CA LYS A 369 17.31 -24.89 -10.75
C LYS A 369 16.89 -25.16 -9.29
N ILE A 370 17.12 -24.20 -8.40
CA ILE A 370 16.71 -24.29 -6.98
C ILE A 370 15.17 -24.28 -6.89
N GLY A 371 14.49 -23.45 -7.69
CA GLY A 371 13.03 -23.36 -7.72
C GLY A 371 12.33 -24.69 -7.99
N LYS A 372 12.92 -25.55 -8.83
CA LYS A 372 12.39 -26.90 -9.07
C LYS A 372 12.35 -27.79 -7.81
N VAL A 373 13.32 -27.61 -6.91
CA VAL A 373 13.36 -28.33 -5.62
C VAL A 373 12.28 -27.81 -4.68
N PHE A 374 11.91 -26.54 -4.78
CA PHE A 374 10.84 -25.93 -3.99
C PHE A 374 9.45 -26.32 -4.47
N ALA A 375 9.28 -26.67 -5.72
CA ALA A 375 7.99 -27.10 -6.27
C ALA A 375 7.40 -28.35 -5.56
N GLU A 376 8.26 -29.16 -4.96
CA GLU A 376 7.88 -30.38 -4.22
C GLU A 376 7.94 -30.19 -2.69
N ALA A 377 8.16 -28.96 -2.22
CA ALA A 377 8.32 -28.68 -0.80
C ALA A 377 6.99 -28.79 -0.06
N LYS A 378 6.96 -29.50 1.07
CA LYS A 378 5.83 -29.51 2.00
C LYS A 378 5.73 -28.23 2.80
N GLY A 379 6.84 -27.53 2.99
CA GLY A 379 6.96 -26.25 3.67
C GLY A 379 8.38 -25.69 3.52
N SER A 380 8.56 -24.44 3.90
CA SER A 380 9.85 -23.79 3.79
C SER A 380 10.12 -22.88 4.99
N MET A 381 11.39 -22.82 5.39
CA MET A 381 11.88 -21.83 6.36
C MET A 381 12.89 -20.92 5.71
N PHE A 382 12.79 -19.65 6.05
CA PHE A 382 13.76 -18.62 5.65
C PHE A 382 14.45 -18.10 6.92
N LEU A 383 15.77 -18.13 6.94
CA LEU A 383 16.57 -17.76 8.11
C LEU A 383 17.49 -16.59 7.80
N GLY A 384 17.51 -15.63 8.68
CA GLY A 384 18.42 -14.48 8.60
C GLY A 384 18.81 -13.96 9.98
N ARG A 385 19.86 -13.13 10.03
CA ARG A 385 20.30 -12.46 11.25
C ARG A 385 20.46 -10.96 10.96
N GLY A 386 20.25 -10.09 11.97
CA GLY A 386 20.30 -8.64 11.79
C GLY A 386 19.34 -8.21 10.68
N TYR A 387 19.77 -7.36 9.78
CA TYR A 387 18.96 -6.91 8.64
C TYR A 387 18.63 -8.03 7.64
N SER A 388 19.29 -9.18 7.66
CA SER A 388 18.93 -10.35 6.86
C SER A 388 17.69 -11.08 7.39
N PHE A 389 17.29 -10.87 8.65
CA PHE A 389 16.06 -11.44 9.17
C PHE A 389 14.80 -10.85 8.49
N PRO A 390 14.60 -9.54 8.38
CA PRO A 390 13.48 -9.01 7.60
C PRO A 390 13.49 -9.42 6.12
N ILE A 391 14.67 -9.64 5.52
CA ILE A 391 14.77 -10.19 4.16
C ILE A 391 14.28 -11.64 4.13
N ALA A 392 14.54 -12.43 5.17
CA ALA A 392 14.00 -13.78 5.31
C ALA A 392 12.48 -13.77 5.45
N LEU A 393 11.91 -12.83 6.20
CA LEU A 393 10.45 -12.62 6.29
C LEU A 393 9.86 -12.30 4.91
N GLU A 394 10.51 -11.42 4.14
CA GLU A 394 10.04 -11.05 2.80
C GLU A 394 10.12 -12.24 1.83
N GLY A 395 11.20 -13.02 1.84
CA GLY A 395 11.31 -14.24 1.04
C GLY A 395 10.22 -15.26 1.37
N ALA A 396 9.93 -15.48 2.64
CA ALA A 396 8.84 -16.34 3.08
C ALA A 396 7.47 -15.80 2.63
N LEU A 397 7.25 -14.49 2.69
CA LEU A 397 6.03 -13.84 2.21
C LEU A 397 5.86 -14.07 0.71
N LYS A 398 6.89 -13.83 -0.09
CA LYS A 398 6.84 -14.04 -1.55
C LYS A 398 6.53 -15.49 -1.92
N LEU A 399 7.11 -16.46 -1.21
CA LEU A 399 6.81 -17.86 -1.49
C LEU A 399 5.34 -18.22 -1.16
N LYS A 400 4.80 -17.71 -0.06
CA LYS A 400 3.37 -17.87 0.30
C LYS A 400 2.44 -17.28 -0.76
N GLU A 401 2.72 -16.05 -1.18
CA GLU A 401 1.85 -15.31 -2.11
C GLU A 401 1.83 -15.92 -3.52
N LEU A 402 2.95 -16.44 -3.99
CA LEU A 402 3.14 -16.82 -5.39
C LEU A 402 3.08 -18.32 -5.64
N ALA A 403 3.63 -19.11 -4.74
CA ALA A 403 3.71 -20.56 -4.88
C ALA A 403 2.67 -21.30 -4.01
N TYR A 404 1.97 -20.58 -3.13
CA TYR A 404 1.02 -21.15 -2.15
C TYR A 404 1.64 -22.22 -1.25
N VAL A 405 2.97 -22.16 -1.07
CA VAL A 405 3.72 -23.04 -0.16
C VAL A 405 3.77 -22.39 1.21
N HIS A 406 3.47 -23.15 2.26
CA HIS A 406 3.65 -22.65 3.62
C HIS A 406 5.12 -22.29 3.86
N ALA A 407 5.38 -21.06 4.23
CA ALA A 407 6.74 -20.54 4.44
C ALA A 407 6.80 -19.57 5.62
N GLU A 408 7.82 -19.69 6.44
CA GLU A 408 8.03 -18.83 7.61
C GLU A 408 9.44 -18.29 7.65
N GLY A 409 9.57 -17.03 8.09
CA GLY A 409 10.85 -16.38 8.32
C GLY A 409 11.19 -16.33 9.80
N TYR A 410 12.42 -16.72 10.17
CA TYR A 410 12.88 -16.68 11.55
C TYR A 410 14.24 -15.98 11.70
N PRO A 411 14.46 -15.30 12.83
CA PRO A 411 15.83 -14.95 13.23
C PRO A 411 16.62 -16.27 13.41
N ALA A 412 17.76 -16.39 12.73
CA ALA A 412 18.53 -17.64 12.73
C ALA A 412 18.90 -18.13 14.15
N GLY A 413 19.09 -17.21 15.10
CA GLY A 413 19.36 -17.51 16.50
C GLY A 413 18.20 -18.21 17.21
N GLU A 414 16.95 -17.92 16.79
CA GLU A 414 15.72 -18.46 17.41
C GLU A 414 15.40 -19.90 16.98
N MET A 415 16.13 -20.45 16.01
CA MET A 415 15.92 -21.83 15.58
C MET A 415 15.99 -22.85 16.74
N LYS A 416 16.88 -22.62 17.71
CA LYS A 416 17.07 -23.48 18.89
C LYS A 416 15.95 -23.35 19.92
N HIS A 417 15.07 -22.35 19.78
CA HIS A 417 14.01 -22.05 20.75
C HIS A 417 12.61 -22.50 20.26
N GLY A 418 12.58 -23.59 19.48
CA GLY A 418 11.33 -24.21 19.04
C GLY A 418 11.29 -24.58 17.55
N PRO A 419 11.56 -23.65 16.61
CA PRO A 419 11.38 -23.93 15.18
C PRO A 419 12.18 -25.11 14.63
N LEU A 420 13.31 -25.46 15.25
CA LEU A 420 14.12 -26.64 14.88
C LEU A 420 13.29 -27.94 14.89
N ALA A 421 12.26 -28.05 15.76
CA ALA A 421 11.40 -29.20 15.85
C ALA A 421 10.53 -29.42 14.61
N LEU A 422 10.36 -28.38 13.77
CA LEU A 422 9.59 -28.45 12.52
C LEU A 422 10.39 -28.96 11.33
N ILE A 423 11.70 -29.18 11.49
CA ILE A 423 12.56 -29.65 10.39
C ILE A 423 12.33 -31.15 10.20
N GLU A 424 11.74 -31.49 9.08
CA GLU A 424 11.45 -32.86 8.65
C GLU A 424 11.78 -33.08 7.17
N ASP A 425 11.71 -34.33 6.71
CA ASP A 425 11.91 -34.66 5.30
C ASP A 425 10.87 -33.97 4.42
N GLY A 426 11.36 -33.25 3.42
CA GLY A 426 10.54 -32.45 2.49
C GLY A 426 10.45 -30.96 2.83
N MET A 427 10.87 -30.53 4.03
CA MET A 427 11.00 -29.10 4.34
C MET A 427 12.25 -28.49 3.68
N ARG A 428 12.14 -27.32 3.14
CA ARG A 428 13.24 -26.57 2.53
C ARG A 428 13.65 -25.41 3.42
N VAL A 429 14.97 -25.23 3.59
CA VAL A 429 15.51 -24.15 4.41
C VAL A 429 16.37 -23.24 3.53
N VAL A 430 16.04 -21.95 3.51
CA VAL A 430 16.83 -20.89 2.88
C VAL A 430 17.53 -20.10 3.96
N VAL A 431 18.85 -19.98 3.88
CA VAL A 431 19.66 -19.20 4.83
C VAL A 431 20.25 -18.00 4.11
N ILE A 432 19.95 -16.79 4.60
CA ILE A 432 20.50 -15.54 4.10
C ILE A 432 21.68 -15.18 4.99
N ALA A 433 22.87 -15.52 4.49
CA ALA A 433 24.13 -15.37 5.23
C ALA A 433 25.16 -14.58 4.39
N PRO A 434 25.08 -13.24 4.36
CA PRO A 434 26.09 -12.41 3.73
C PRO A 434 27.43 -12.57 4.46
N ARG A 435 28.53 -12.24 3.75
CA ARG A 435 29.86 -12.16 4.40
C ARG A 435 29.97 -10.84 5.16
N ASP A 436 29.53 -10.84 6.38
CA ASP A 436 29.63 -9.73 7.33
C ASP A 436 30.24 -10.19 8.68
N GLN A 437 30.10 -9.36 9.71
CA GLN A 437 30.63 -9.66 11.05
C GLN A 437 29.78 -10.66 11.85
N HIS A 438 28.66 -11.09 11.30
CA HIS A 438 27.70 -12.01 11.91
C HIS A 438 27.68 -13.36 11.19
#